data_4f4dcdf93fefbdc085bd2c91c6653ccf
#
_entry.id   4f4dcdf93fefbdc085bd2c91c6653ccf
#
_cell.length_a   1.000
_cell.length_b   1.000
_cell.length_c   1.000
_cell.angle_alpha   90.00
_cell.angle_beta   90.00
_cell.angle_gamma   90.00
#
_symmetry.space_group_name_H-M   'P 1'
#
loop_
_entity.id
_entity.type
_entity.pdbx_description
1 polymer ?
#
loop_
_entity_poly.entity_id
_entity_poly.type
_entity_poly.pdbx_seq_one_letter_code
_entity_poly.pdbx_strand_id
1 'polypeptide(L)'
;MSVEKYGTFITLQAGGDTLILPFAGDDSGKQTIATMVNQARTADGIVRGEVIATAPKHELKWRVLTPEKWSEILTFFDKHFYFNATYTDMVTNSIVTKTFYVGDRSANPFIIDSVSGKPRYYLDCQANIIGIGDVV
;
A
#
# COMPACT_ATOMS: atom_id res chain seq x y z
N MET A 1 -9.36 1.87 23.52
CA MET A 1 -8.76 3.03 22.86
C MET A 1 -8.75 2.80 21.36
N SER A 2 -9.33 3.70 20.63
CA SER A 2 -9.38 3.59 19.17
C SER A 2 -8.09 4.06 18.54
N VAL A 3 -7.67 3.37 17.47
CA VAL A 3 -6.49 3.77 16.71
C VAL A 3 -6.67 5.17 16.12
N GLU A 4 -7.87 5.52 15.73
CA GLU A 4 -8.19 6.82 15.14
C GLU A 4 -7.93 7.99 16.08
N LYS A 5 -7.97 7.75 17.39
CA LYS A 5 -7.70 8.78 18.38
C LYS A 5 -6.25 9.27 18.34
N TYR A 6 -5.34 8.42 17.90
CA TYR A 6 -3.90 8.72 17.85
C TYR A 6 -3.39 8.80 16.42
N GLY A 7 -4.30 8.84 15.47
CA GLY A 7 -3.96 8.79 14.07
C GLY A 7 -4.06 7.38 13.53
N THR A 8 -4.45 7.27 12.29
CA THR A 8 -4.55 6.00 11.60
C THR A 8 -3.24 5.73 10.85
N PHE A 9 -2.96 4.44 10.62
CA PHE A 9 -1.80 4.05 9.83
C PHE A 9 -1.95 4.56 8.38
N ILE A 10 -2.93 4.05 7.67
CA ILE A 10 -3.27 4.51 6.31
C ILE A 10 -4.78 4.45 6.16
N THR A 11 -5.36 5.51 5.63
CA THR A 11 -6.78 5.56 5.30
C THR A 11 -6.93 5.68 3.80
N LEU A 12 -7.72 4.80 3.20
CA LEU A 12 -8.00 4.79 1.77
C LEU A 12 -9.41 5.33 1.52
N GLN A 13 -9.56 6.16 0.51
CA GLN A 13 -10.85 6.75 0.15
C GLN A 13 -11.05 6.76 -1.36
N ALA A 14 -12.22 6.34 -1.82
CA ALA A 14 -12.60 6.41 -3.21
C ALA A 14 -14.12 6.27 -3.35
N GLY A 15 -14.74 7.11 -4.16
CA GLY A 15 -16.15 6.98 -4.52
C GLY A 15 -17.14 6.94 -3.35
N GLY A 16 -16.81 7.60 -2.23
CA GLY A 16 -17.66 7.56 -1.03
C GLY A 16 -17.33 6.41 -0.09
N ASP A 17 -16.49 5.48 -0.49
CA ASP A 17 -16.02 4.38 0.37
C ASP A 17 -14.76 4.80 1.12
N THR A 18 -14.66 4.36 2.36
CA THR A 18 -13.48 4.60 3.20
C THR A 18 -13.02 3.29 3.80
N LEU A 19 -11.72 3.02 3.72
CA LEU A 19 -11.13 1.85 4.32
C LEU A 19 -9.96 2.28 5.20
N ILE A 20 -10.00 1.91 6.49
CA ILE A 20 -8.92 2.16 7.42
C ILE A 20 -8.11 0.88 7.52
N LEU A 21 -6.84 0.95 7.09
CA LEU A 21 -5.96 -0.22 7.12
C LEU A 21 -5.44 -0.46 8.53
N PRO A 22 -5.44 -1.71 8.98
CA PRO A 22 -4.87 -2.03 10.29
C PRO A 22 -3.35 -1.93 10.27
N PHE A 23 -2.76 -1.47 11.35
CA PHE A 23 -1.31 -1.51 11.55
C PHE A 23 -0.98 -2.81 12.30
N ALA A 24 -0.14 -3.64 11.71
CA ALA A 24 0.11 -4.99 12.22
C ALA A 24 1.53 -5.22 12.73
N GLY A 25 2.32 -4.16 12.90
CA GLY A 25 3.66 -4.28 13.45
C GLY A 25 4.73 -3.73 12.52
N ASP A 26 5.98 -4.05 12.82
CA ASP A 26 7.15 -3.40 12.22
C ASP A 26 7.25 -3.53 10.70
N ASP A 27 6.72 -4.63 10.14
CA ASP A 27 6.82 -4.91 8.71
C ASP A 27 5.55 -4.59 7.94
N SER A 28 4.56 -3.92 8.56
CA SER A 28 3.23 -3.80 7.97
C SER A 28 3.12 -2.76 6.86
N GLY A 29 4.05 -1.82 6.78
CA GLY A 29 3.89 -0.75 5.80
C GLY A 29 5.18 -0.09 5.40
N LYS A 30 6.03 -0.81 4.68
CA LYS A 30 7.27 -0.25 4.17
C LYS A 30 6.98 0.82 3.14
N GLN A 31 7.49 2.03 3.37
CA GLN A 31 7.42 3.11 2.40
C GLN A 31 8.67 3.11 1.54
N THR A 32 8.48 3.26 0.24
CA THR A 32 9.57 3.38 -0.74
C THR A 32 9.29 4.58 -1.62
N ILE A 33 10.31 5.33 -1.94
CA ILE A 33 10.21 6.40 -2.93
C ILE A 33 10.93 5.91 -4.18
N ALA A 34 10.14 5.59 -5.21
CA ALA A 34 10.68 5.16 -6.49
C ALA A 34 11.00 6.39 -7.32
N THR A 35 12.22 6.44 -7.85
CA THR A 35 12.68 7.54 -8.68
C THR A 35 12.86 7.05 -10.11
N MET A 36 12.15 7.67 -11.04
CA MET A 36 12.29 7.40 -12.47
C MET A 36 13.32 8.36 -13.04
N VAL A 37 14.34 7.80 -13.65
CA VAL A 37 15.49 8.59 -14.15
C VAL A 37 15.66 8.31 -15.64
N ASN A 38 15.81 9.37 -16.40
CA ASN A 38 16.23 9.28 -17.79
C ASN A 38 17.76 9.39 -17.81
N GLN A 39 18.45 8.34 -18.24
CA GLN A 39 19.91 8.25 -18.19
C GLN A 39 20.50 8.27 -19.60
N ALA A 40 21.59 9.02 -19.75
CA ALA A 40 22.36 9.03 -20.98
C ALA A 40 23.85 9.03 -20.63
N ARG A 41 24.67 8.34 -21.46
CA ARG A 41 26.12 8.35 -21.32
C ARG A 41 26.69 9.37 -22.29
N THR A 42 27.46 10.30 -21.78
CA THR A 42 28.09 11.33 -22.60
C THR A 42 29.38 10.79 -23.25
N ALA A 43 29.95 11.56 -24.18
CA ALA A 43 31.14 11.16 -24.91
C ALA A 43 32.38 10.95 -24.04
N ASP A 44 32.42 11.56 -22.85
CA ASP A 44 33.49 11.40 -21.86
C ASP A 44 33.29 10.16 -20.98
N GLY A 45 32.26 9.38 -21.22
CA GLY A 45 31.95 8.16 -20.45
C GLY A 45 31.21 8.38 -19.16
N ILE A 46 30.83 9.61 -18.85
CA ILE A 46 30.09 9.91 -17.64
C ILE A 46 28.61 9.64 -17.86
N VAL A 47 27.99 8.87 -16.94
CA VAL A 47 26.55 8.65 -16.95
C VAL A 47 25.88 9.85 -16.32
N ARG A 48 24.97 10.48 -17.05
CA ARG A 48 24.19 11.59 -16.54
C ARG A 48 22.74 11.16 -16.43
N GLY A 49 22.13 11.47 -15.27
CA GLY A 49 20.75 11.12 -15.00
C GLY A 49 19.92 12.37 -14.81
N GLU A 50 18.69 12.31 -15.33
CA GLU A 50 17.69 13.35 -15.13
C GLU A 50 16.48 12.70 -14.45
N VAL A 51 16.09 13.24 -13.30
CA VAL A 51 14.91 12.74 -12.56
C VAL A 51 13.67 13.26 -13.28
N ILE A 52 12.83 12.36 -13.79
CA ILE A 52 11.61 12.72 -14.52
C ILE A 52 10.35 12.55 -13.69
N ALA A 53 10.37 11.68 -12.67
CA ALA A 53 9.23 11.48 -11.78
C ALA A 53 9.68 10.79 -10.50
N THR A 54 8.92 11.01 -9.43
CA THR A 54 9.03 10.24 -8.19
C THR A 54 7.66 9.71 -7.82
N ALA A 55 7.62 8.53 -7.24
CA ALA A 55 6.36 7.90 -6.83
C ALA A 55 6.52 7.23 -5.48
N PRO A 56 5.63 7.52 -4.52
CA PRO A 56 5.62 6.79 -3.27
C PRO A 56 5.05 5.39 -3.49
N LYS A 57 5.56 4.43 -2.72
CA LYS A 57 5.10 3.05 -2.77
C LYS A 57 5.00 2.53 -1.35
N HIS A 58 3.91 1.86 -1.03
CA HIS A 58 3.73 1.20 0.25
C HIS A 58 3.61 -0.29 0.05
N GLU A 59 4.46 -1.04 0.73
CA GLU A 59 4.36 -2.50 0.77
C GLU A 59 3.65 -2.87 2.06
N LEU A 60 2.38 -3.26 1.93
CA LEU A 60 1.53 -3.56 3.06
C LEU A 60 1.59 -5.05 3.36
N LYS A 61 1.89 -5.39 4.60
CA LYS A 61 2.01 -6.78 5.04
C LYS A 61 1.32 -6.98 6.37
N TRP A 62 0.57 -8.07 6.47
CA TRP A 62 -0.08 -8.45 7.73
C TRP A 62 0.22 -9.93 7.95
N ARG A 63 0.73 -10.27 9.14
CA ARG A 63 1.06 -11.65 9.45
C ARG A 63 -0.18 -12.53 9.48
N VAL A 64 -1.24 -12.04 10.09
CA VAL A 64 -2.51 -12.76 10.23
C VAL A 64 -3.66 -11.78 10.10
N LEU A 65 -4.64 -12.12 9.27
CA LEU A 65 -5.90 -11.38 9.19
C LEU A 65 -7.06 -12.36 9.22
N THR A 66 -8.19 -11.91 9.77
CA THR A 66 -9.43 -12.67 9.67
C THR A 66 -9.92 -12.64 8.22
N PRO A 67 -10.67 -13.68 7.78
CA PRO A 67 -11.23 -13.68 6.43
C PRO A 67 -12.10 -12.45 6.15
N GLU A 68 -12.85 -11.99 7.14
CA GLU A 68 -13.72 -10.82 7.01
C GLU A 68 -12.89 -9.56 6.74
N LYS A 69 -11.81 -9.37 7.47
CA LYS A 69 -10.97 -8.17 7.29
C LYS A 69 -10.23 -8.21 5.96
N TRP A 70 -9.67 -9.37 5.59
CA TRP A 70 -9.00 -9.52 4.31
C TRP A 70 -9.96 -9.32 3.14
N SER A 71 -11.18 -9.86 3.27
CA SER A 71 -12.22 -9.66 2.26
C SER A 71 -12.61 -8.18 2.13
N GLU A 72 -12.71 -7.46 3.24
CA GLU A 72 -13.00 -6.02 3.23
C GLU A 72 -11.92 -5.26 2.46
N ILE A 73 -10.66 -5.56 2.71
CA ILE A 73 -9.54 -4.92 2.03
C ILE A 73 -9.57 -5.23 0.53
N LEU A 74 -9.74 -6.51 0.16
CA LEU A 74 -9.75 -6.91 -1.24
C LEU A 74 -10.95 -6.35 -1.98
N THR A 75 -12.11 -6.28 -1.33
CA THR A 75 -13.32 -5.72 -1.93
C THR A 75 -13.12 -4.24 -2.28
N PHE A 76 -12.48 -3.49 -1.40
CA PHE A 76 -12.17 -2.10 -1.69
C PHE A 76 -11.30 -1.98 -2.94
N PHE A 77 -10.25 -2.78 -3.05
CA PHE A 77 -9.36 -2.75 -4.20
C PHE A 77 -10.03 -3.21 -5.50
N ASP A 78 -10.95 -4.16 -5.41
CA ASP A 78 -11.71 -4.61 -6.58
C ASP A 78 -12.65 -3.53 -7.12
N LYS A 79 -13.22 -2.74 -6.23
CA LYS A 79 -14.11 -1.64 -6.62
C LYS A 79 -13.34 -0.44 -7.14
N HIS A 80 -12.16 -0.18 -6.59
CA HIS A 80 -11.44 1.06 -6.83
C HIS A 80 -9.99 0.75 -7.18
N PHE A 81 -9.67 0.76 -8.47
CA PHE A 81 -8.28 0.62 -8.89
C PHE A 81 -7.46 1.84 -8.50
N TYR A 82 -8.02 3.04 -8.68
CA TYR A 82 -7.43 4.29 -8.21
C TYR A 82 -8.16 4.76 -6.96
N PHE A 83 -7.42 5.24 -6.00
CA PHE A 83 -7.96 5.73 -4.74
C PHE A 83 -7.01 6.72 -4.10
N ASN A 84 -7.51 7.49 -3.13
CA ASN A 84 -6.68 8.40 -2.35
C ASN A 84 -6.25 7.71 -1.06
N ALA A 85 -4.97 7.83 -0.73
CA ALA A 85 -4.43 7.31 0.52
C ALA A 85 -3.93 8.47 1.38
N THR A 86 -4.36 8.48 2.63
CA THR A 86 -3.90 9.45 3.64
C THR A 86 -2.97 8.72 4.61
N TYR A 87 -1.76 9.22 4.74
CA TYR A 87 -0.71 8.58 5.52
C TYR A 87 0.33 9.60 5.95
N THR A 88 1.25 9.20 6.81
CA THR A 88 2.39 10.05 7.17
C THR A 88 3.51 9.87 6.15
N ASP A 89 3.84 10.94 5.43
CA ASP A 89 4.92 10.93 4.46
C ASP A 89 6.25 11.06 5.19
N MET A 90 7.17 10.13 4.92
CA MET A 90 8.46 10.11 5.60
C MET A 90 9.40 11.24 5.17
N VAL A 91 9.18 11.82 3.99
CA VAL A 91 10.02 12.95 3.53
C VAL A 91 9.70 14.22 4.29
N THR A 92 8.42 14.55 4.40
CA THR A 92 7.96 15.79 5.05
C THR A 92 7.64 15.61 6.53
N ASN A 93 7.56 14.35 6.98
CA ASN A 93 7.11 13.99 8.33
C ASN A 93 5.77 14.61 8.68
N SER A 94 4.87 14.63 7.71
CA SER A 94 3.54 15.20 7.88
C SER A 94 2.50 14.29 7.21
N ILE A 95 1.24 14.46 7.60
CA ILE A 95 0.15 13.69 7.01
C ILE A 95 -0.18 14.29 5.64
N VAL A 96 -0.21 13.43 4.64
CA VAL A 96 -0.50 13.81 3.26
C VAL A 96 -1.57 12.90 2.68
N THR A 97 -2.23 13.38 1.65
CA THR A 97 -3.18 12.58 0.87
C THR A 97 -2.73 12.60 -0.59
N LYS A 98 -2.50 11.42 -1.15
CA LYS A 98 -2.06 11.28 -2.54
C LYS A 98 -2.86 10.19 -3.22
N THR A 99 -2.88 10.21 -4.55
CA THR A 99 -3.58 9.21 -5.35
C THR A 99 -2.67 8.04 -5.63
N PHE A 100 -3.21 6.83 -5.41
CA PHE A 100 -2.51 5.57 -5.59
C PHE A 100 -3.32 4.63 -6.46
N TYR A 101 -2.67 3.59 -6.95
CA TYR A 101 -3.35 2.43 -7.52
C TYR A 101 -2.84 1.17 -6.85
N VAL A 102 -3.61 0.10 -6.95
CA VAL A 102 -3.27 -1.15 -6.28
C VAL A 102 -2.45 -2.05 -7.21
N GLY A 103 -1.41 -2.68 -6.63
CA GLY A 103 -0.63 -3.71 -7.32
C GLY A 103 -1.07 -5.11 -6.91
N ASP A 104 -0.13 -6.04 -6.92
CA ASP A 104 -0.40 -7.43 -6.59
C ASP A 104 -0.83 -7.61 -5.15
N ARG A 105 -1.71 -8.59 -4.94
CA ARG A 105 -2.25 -8.94 -3.63
C ARG A 105 -2.14 -10.45 -3.47
N SER A 106 -1.73 -10.91 -2.30
CA SER A 106 -1.59 -12.34 -2.03
C SER A 106 -1.80 -12.65 -0.56
N ALA A 107 -2.20 -13.87 -0.27
CA ALA A 107 -2.32 -14.37 1.09
C ALA A 107 -2.34 -15.90 1.06
N ASN A 108 -2.04 -16.51 2.20
CA ASN A 108 -2.08 -17.96 2.37
C ASN A 108 -3.25 -18.32 3.29
N PRO A 109 -4.21 -19.13 2.82
CA PRO A 109 -5.27 -19.61 3.72
C PRO A 109 -4.69 -20.54 4.78
N PHE A 110 -5.22 -20.45 5.98
CA PHE A 110 -4.71 -21.22 7.12
C PHE A 110 -5.88 -21.76 7.94
N ILE A 111 -5.75 -23.00 8.38
CA ILE A 111 -6.80 -23.73 9.14
C ILE A 111 -8.11 -23.75 8.37
N ILE A 112 -8.19 -24.67 7.41
CA ILE A 112 -9.41 -24.83 6.60
C ILE A 112 -10.45 -25.59 7.42
N ASP A 113 -11.65 -25.01 7.54
CA ASP A 113 -12.77 -25.66 8.19
C ASP A 113 -13.23 -26.82 7.33
N SER A 114 -13.29 -28.03 7.91
CA SER A 114 -13.64 -29.24 7.16
C SER A 114 -15.10 -29.29 6.74
N VAL A 115 -15.98 -28.53 7.38
CA VAL A 115 -17.39 -28.49 7.06
C VAL A 115 -17.70 -27.44 5.99
N SER A 116 -17.24 -26.20 6.20
CA SER A 116 -17.52 -25.10 5.28
C SER A 116 -16.52 -24.99 4.14
N GLY A 117 -15.33 -25.59 4.29
CA GLY A 117 -14.24 -25.44 3.32
C GLY A 117 -13.58 -24.07 3.34
N LYS A 118 -13.94 -23.21 4.29
CA LYS A 118 -13.41 -21.86 4.37
C LYS A 118 -12.23 -21.78 5.33
N PRO A 119 -11.21 -20.95 5.02
CA PRO A 119 -10.12 -20.73 5.97
C PRO A 119 -10.60 -19.93 7.17
N ARG A 120 -10.03 -20.23 8.32
CA ARG A 120 -10.29 -19.45 9.54
C ARG A 120 -9.45 -18.19 9.62
N TYR A 121 -8.27 -18.22 8.99
CA TYR A 121 -7.33 -17.10 8.94
C TYR A 121 -6.64 -17.06 7.60
N TYR A 122 -6.10 -15.89 7.27
CA TYR A 122 -5.15 -15.72 6.18
C TYR A 122 -3.82 -15.28 6.75
N LEU A 123 -2.75 -15.95 6.33
CA LEU A 123 -1.37 -15.64 6.74
C LEU A 123 -0.63 -14.93 5.62
N ASP A 124 0.35 -14.12 6.02
CA ASP A 124 1.23 -13.43 5.08
C ASP A 124 0.46 -12.66 4.03
N CYS A 125 -0.54 -11.93 4.48
CA CYS A 125 -1.33 -11.08 3.59
C CYS A 125 -0.46 -9.93 3.10
N GLN A 126 -0.42 -9.73 1.80
CA GLN A 126 0.37 -8.68 1.17
C GLN A 126 -0.45 -7.93 0.15
N ALA A 127 -0.25 -6.62 0.12
CA ALA A 127 -0.81 -5.77 -0.92
C ALA A 127 0.15 -4.60 -1.11
N ASN A 128 0.37 -4.21 -2.36
CA ASN A 128 1.19 -3.06 -2.67
C ASN A 128 0.31 -1.95 -3.22
N ILE A 129 0.50 -0.74 -2.73
CA ILE A 129 -0.12 0.44 -3.31
C ILE A 129 0.98 1.36 -3.83
N ILE A 130 0.80 1.85 -5.05
CA ILE A 130 1.80 2.62 -5.76
C ILE A 130 1.21 3.98 -6.11
N GLY A 131 1.91 5.04 -5.74
CA GLY A 131 1.50 6.40 -6.08
C GLY A 131 1.60 6.65 -7.58
N ILE A 132 0.74 7.54 -8.08
CA ILE A 132 0.78 7.92 -9.48
C ILE A 132 2.10 8.62 -9.79
N GLY A 133 2.66 9.31 -8.79
CA GLY A 133 3.93 9.98 -8.94
C GLY A 133 3.79 11.46 -9.26
N ASP A 134 4.80 12.21 -8.85
CA ASP A 134 4.89 13.63 -9.13
C ASP A 134 5.93 13.84 -10.23
N VAL A 135 5.54 14.58 -11.26
CA VAL A 135 6.47 14.95 -12.33
C VAL A 135 7.38 16.05 -11.82
N VAL A 136 8.66 15.84 -11.99
CA VAL A 136 9.69 16.78 -11.52
C VAL A 136 9.96 17.86 -12.54
#